data_77a916fe59b1ef575968d252d047a3b6
#
_entry.id   77a916fe59b1ef575968d252d047a3b6
#
_cell.length_a   1.000
_cell.length_b   1.000
_cell.length_c   1.000
_cell.angle_alpha   90.00
_cell.angle_beta   90.00
_cell.angle_gamma   90.00
#
_symmetry.space_group_name_H-M   'P 1'
#
loop_
_entity.id
_entity.type
_entity.pdbx_description
1 polymer ?
#
loop_
_entity_poly.entity_id
_entity_poly.type
_entity_poly.pdbx_seq_one_letter_code
_entity_poly.pdbx_strand_id
1 'polypeptide(L)'
;MFSKRQLALAMAVAVGIAGADTAYLAPAAQAAADGPLVIAKQGYFFAGGKIDRSIEGSPVVGQMYVEYQIPQTLEQPYPIVMIHGGGQTGTNFTGTPDGREGWAQYFLRRGHAVYVVDQVARGRAAHWAQVHGAMTTPRLTAVEQRFVRPEDAKLWPQARLHAQWPGAGEPGDPVFEQFYASQVPSVVDFAKQQELNRNAGVALLDRIGPAIVLTHSQSGAFGWPIADARPNLVKAIVAVEPSGPPVHDLEFKGAPDWFVDGPTTKSWGLDAVPLTYDPPGAPEFVREEKSDAPDLARCWVQKSPARQLIKLTEIPVLVVTSEASYHASYDHCTVKYLRQAGLARTTFMPLAGRNIHGNGHMMMLEKNSDEIAAAMINWLNDTFRGEAKPTR
;
A
#
# COMPACT_ATOMS: atom_id res chain seq x y z
N MET A 1 -16.84 -26.59 -82.76
CA MET A 1 -17.81 -27.53 -82.28
C MET A 1 -17.60 -27.79 -80.82
N PHE A 2 -18.59 -27.39 -80.04
CA PHE A 2 -18.92 -27.69 -78.62
C PHE A 2 -17.87 -27.76 -77.54
N SER A 3 -17.97 -26.72 -76.77
CA SER A 3 -17.64 -26.47 -75.38
C SER A 3 -18.19 -27.52 -74.39
N LYS A 4 -17.43 -27.83 -73.30
CA LYS A 4 -18.02 -28.27 -72.05
C LYS A 4 -17.36 -27.49 -70.92
N ARG A 5 -18.19 -26.67 -70.24
CA ARG A 5 -17.90 -25.99 -68.98
C ARG A 5 -17.75 -27.04 -67.87
N GLN A 6 -16.67 -26.95 -67.06
CA GLN A 6 -16.62 -27.59 -65.78
C GLN A 6 -16.76 -26.52 -64.66
N LEU A 7 -17.83 -26.65 -63.90
CA LEU A 7 -18.09 -25.90 -62.69
C LEU A 7 -17.18 -26.48 -61.60
N ALA A 8 -16.25 -25.72 -61.06
CA ALA A 8 -15.54 -26.05 -59.85
C ALA A 8 -16.31 -25.48 -58.67
N LEU A 9 -16.79 -26.37 -57.79
CA LEU A 9 -17.47 -26.06 -56.52
C LEU A 9 -16.39 -25.81 -55.47
N ALA A 10 -16.14 -24.58 -55.10
CA ALA A 10 -15.29 -24.24 -53.96
C ALA A 10 -16.07 -24.44 -52.67
N MET A 11 -15.76 -25.47 -51.89
CA MET A 11 -16.18 -25.61 -50.51
C MET A 11 -15.34 -24.65 -49.65
N ALA A 12 -15.94 -23.59 -49.17
CA ALA A 12 -15.38 -22.77 -48.09
C ALA A 12 -15.63 -23.50 -46.77
N VAL A 13 -14.55 -24.03 -46.17
CA VAL A 13 -14.57 -24.51 -44.78
C VAL A 13 -14.44 -23.27 -43.89
N ALA A 14 -15.55 -22.82 -43.34
CA ALA A 14 -15.55 -21.84 -42.25
C ALA A 14 -15.12 -22.53 -40.95
N VAL A 15 -13.85 -22.37 -40.59
CA VAL A 15 -13.39 -22.69 -39.23
C VAL A 15 -13.91 -21.58 -38.32
N GLY A 16 -15.02 -21.86 -37.63
CA GLY A 16 -15.52 -21.04 -36.55
C GLY A 16 -14.58 -21.13 -35.36
N ILE A 17 -13.73 -20.13 -35.16
CA ILE A 17 -13.06 -19.92 -33.90
C ILE A 17 -14.15 -19.42 -32.95
N ALA A 18 -14.72 -20.32 -32.16
CA ALA A 18 -15.49 -19.94 -30.99
C ALA A 18 -14.50 -19.39 -29.95
N GLY A 19 -14.25 -18.09 -30.03
CA GLY A 19 -13.66 -17.37 -28.92
C GLY A 19 -14.66 -17.44 -27.76
N ALA A 20 -14.34 -18.20 -26.74
CA ALA A 20 -15.02 -18.10 -25.48
C ALA A 20 -14.65 -16.73 -24.87
N ASP A 21 -15.41 -15.69 -25.21
CA ASP A 21 -15.49 -14.48 -24.40
C ASP A 21 -16.10 -14.91 -23.06
N THR A 22 -15.23 -15.34 -22.14
CA THR A 22 -15.59 -15.36 -20.73
C THR A 22 -15.69 -13.89 -20.30
N ALA A 23 -16.85 -13.30 -20.55
CA ALA A 23 -17.22 -12.04 -19.94
C ALA A 23 -17.04 -12.21 -18.44
N TYR A 24 -16.11 -11.48 -17.88
CA TYR A 24 -15.89 -11.37 -16.44
C TYR A 24 -17.15 -10.73 -15.87
N LEU A 25 -18.13 -11.55 -15.51
CA LEU A 25 -19.31 -11.10 -14.79
C LEU A 25 -18.86 -10.81 -13.35
N ALA A 26 -18.53 -9.56 -13.08
CA ALA A 26 -18.37 -9.08 -11.71
C ALA A 26 -19.60 -9.50 -10.90
N PRO A 27 -19.43 -9.89 -9.63
CA PRO A 27 -20.56 -10.20 -8.78
C PRO A 27 -21.41 -8.93 -8.60
N ALA A 28 -22.52 -8.88 -9.31
CA ALA A 28 -23.44 -7.74 -9.34
C ALA A 28 -24.15 -7.47 -7.99
N ALA A 29 -23.93 -8.32 -7.00
CA ALA A 29 -24.71 -8.30 -5.77
C ALA A 29 -24.33 -7.18 -4.78
N GLN A 30 -23.05 -6.76 -4.71
CA GLN A 30 -22.61 -5.73 -3.76
C GLN A 30 -22.86 -4.31 -4.29
N ALA A 31 -22.63 -4.08 -5.58
CA ALA A 31 -22.84 -2.77 -6.22
C ALA A 31 -24.32 -2.34 -6.25
N ALA A 32 -25.24 -3.28 -6.21
CA ALA A 32 -26.69 -3.02 -6.20
C ALA A 32 -27.19 -2.49 -4.83
N ALA A 33 -26.49 -2.78 -3.73
CA ALA A 33 -26.91 -2.38 -2.38
C ALA A 33 -26.63 -0.89 -2.07
N ASP A 34 -25.57 -0.31 -2.67
CA ASP A 34 -25.10 1.06 -2.35
C ASP A 34 -25.54 2.11 -3.39
N GLY A 35 -26.15 1.72 -4.51
CA GLY A 35 -26.51 2.62 -5.61
C GLY A 35 -25.28 3.18 -6.36
N PRO A 36 -25.49 4.07 -7.36
CA PRO A 36 -24.39 4.66 -8.13
C PRO A 36 -23.50 5.55 -7.28
N LEU A 37 -22.18 5.43 -7.48
CA LEU A 37 -21.20 6.36 -6.90
C LEU A 37 -21.23 7.67 -7.69
N VAL A 38 -21.59 8.78 -7.05
CA VAL A 38 -21.71 10.09 -7.70
C VAL A 38 -20.48 10.93 -7.39
N ILE A 39 -19.70 11.25 -8.41
CA ILE A 39 -18.48 12.05 -8.36
C ILE A 39 -18.76 13.47 -8.83
N ALA A 40 -18.49 14.46 -7.98
CA ALA A 40 -18.60 15.88 -8.34
C ALA A 40 -17.42 16.34 -9.20
N LYS A 41 -16.21 15.82 -8.93
CA LYS A 41 -14.99 16.17 -9.65
C LYS A 41 -14.00 15.02 -9.64
N GLN A 42 -13.34 14.79 -10.77
CA GLN A 42 -12.23 13.84 -10.89
C GLN A 42 -11.19 14.38 -11.86
N GLY A 43 -9.98 13.87 -11.77
CA GLY A 43 -8.90 14.22 -12.68
C GLY A 43 -7.57 13.70 -12.17
N TYR A 44 -6.50 14.18 -12.78
CA TYR A 44 -5.14 13.86 -12.37
C TYR A 44 -4.21 15.08 -12.44
N PHE A 45 -3.09 14.98 -11.77
CA PHE A 45 -1.97 15.91 -11.89
C PHE A 45 -0.67 15.21 -11.47
N PHE A 46 0.45 15.89 -11.74
CA PHE A 46 1.74 15.45 -11.21
C PHE A 46 2.15 16.35 -10.04
N ALA A 47 2.62 15.75 -8.95
CA ALA A 47 3.13 16.44 -7.77
C ALA A 47 4.65 16.31 -7.70
N GLY A 48 5.32 17.40 -7.33
CA GLY A 48 6.78 17.44 -7.31
C GLY A 48 7.41 17.39 -8.69
N GLY A 49 8.68 16.97 -8.71
CA GLY A 49 9.47 16.91 -9.93
C GLY A 49 10.04 18.23 -10.37
N LYS A 50 11.06 18.15 -11.21
CA LYS A 50 11.74 19.31 -11.85
C LYS A 50 12.24 18.94 -13.24
N ILE A 51 12.36 19.92 -14.14
CA ILE A 51 13.05 19.72 -15.42
C ILE A 51 14.52 19.49 -15.14
N ASP A 52 15.07 18.37 -15.63
CA ASP A 52 16.49 18.05 -15.56
C ASP A 52 17.14 18.25 -16.92
N ARG A 53 17.86 19.35 -17.07
CA ARG A 53 18.55 19.73 -18.30
C ARG A 53 19.85 18.97 -18.53
N SER A 54 20.31 18.18 -17.59
CA SER A 54 21.49 17.32 -17.74
C SER A 54 21.19 16.04 -18.52
N ILE A 55 19.91 15.70 -18.68
CA ILE A 55 19.43 14.54 -19.41
C ILE A 55 18.97 15.00 -20.81
N GLU A 56 19.32 14.20 -21.83
CA GLU A 56 18.84 14.44 -23.19
C GLU A 56 17.30 14.55 -23.23
N GLY A 57 16.79 15.57 -23.92
CA GLY A 57 15.36 15.86 -23.95
C GLY A 57 14.83 16.62 -22.75
N SER A 58 15.67 16.91 -21.74
CA SER A 58 15.31 17.71 -20.55
C SER A 58 13.99 17.28 -19.89
N PRO A 59 13.84 16.01 -19.51
CA PRO A 59 12.60 15.50 -18.93
C PRO A 59 12.30 16.10 -17.55
N VAL A 60 11.02 15.99 -17.14
CA VAL A 60 10.66 16.15 -15.72
C VAL A 60 11.04 14.88 -14.98
N VAL A 61 11.73 15.01 -13.86
CA VAL A 61 12.19 13.89 -13.01
C VAL A 61 11.74 14.08 -11.57
N GLY A 62 11.44 12.98 -10.87
CA GLY A 62 11.06 13.00 -9.45
C GLY A 62 9.59 13.40 -9.20
N GLN A 63 8.74 13.41 -10.21
CA GLN A 63 7.31 13.62 -10.08
C GLN A 63 6.59 12.33 -9.65
N MET A 64 5.51 12.51 -8.87
CA MET A 64 4.52 11.51 -8.51
C MET A 64 3.26 11.75 -9.34
N TYR A 65 2.65 10.70 -9.89
CA TYR A 65 1.31 10.81 -10.49
C TYR A 65 0.25 10.78 -9.39
N VAL A 66 -0.76 11.62 -9.51
CA VAL A 66 -1.85 11.73 -8.55
C VAL A 66 -3.18 11.72 -9.31
N GLU A 67 -4.00 10.71 -9.07
CA GLU A 67 -5.40 10.67 -9.50
C GLU A 67 -6.28 11.08 -8.32
N TYR A 68 -7.29 11.91 -8.57
CA TYR A 68 -8.18 12.35 -7.52
C TYR A 68 -9.64 12.22 -7.90
N GLN A 69 -10.45 11.90 -6.90
CA GLN A 69 -11.91 11.89 -6.99
C GLN A 69 -12.50 12.58 -5.76
N ILE A 70 -13.49 13.43 -6.00
CA ILE A 70 -14.22 14.18 -4.98
C ILE A 70 -15.68 13.78 -5.08
N PRO A 71 -16.28 13.20 -4.05
CA PRO A 71 -17.67 12.77 -4.07
C PRO A 71 -18.60 13.99 -4.13
N GLN A 72 -19.82 13.80 -4.62
CA GLN A 72 -20.83 14.85 -4.66
C GLN A 72 -21.11 15.43 -3.30
N THR A 73 -21.13 14.60 -2.26
CA THR A 73 -21.33 15.00 -0.88
C THR A 73 -20.04 14.76 -0.09
N LEU A 74 -19.37 15.85 0.30
CA LEU A 74 -18.24 15.79 1.22
C LEU A 74 -18.79 15.80 2.66
N GLU A 75 -18.47 14.73 3.39
CA GLU A 75 -18.91 14.58 4.79
C GLU A 75 -17.74 14.59 5.78
N GLN A 76 -16.54 14.43 5.28
CA GLN A 76 -15.33 14.28 6.08
C GLN A 76 -14.43 15.50 5.99
N PRO A 77 -13.78 15.92 7.08
CA PRO A 77 -12.99 17.16 7.13
C PRO A 77 -11.73 17.10 6.26
N TYR A 78 -11.16 15.91 6.06
CA TYR A 78 -9.89 15.75 5.35
C TYR A 78 -9.97 14.72 4.25
N PRO A 79 -9.32 14.97 3.09
CA PRO A 79 -9.12 13.97 2.06
C PRO A 79 -8.16 12.87 2.53
N ILE A 80 -8.22 11.71 1.87
CA ILE A 80 -7.28 10.61 2.08
C ILE A 80 -6.32 10.55 0.90
N VAL A 81 -5.02 10.67 1.16
CA VAL A 81 -3.93 10.36 0.22
C VAL A 81 -3.55 8.91 0.41
N MET A 82 -3.69 8.10 -0.65
CA MET A 82 -3.46 6.65 -0.62
C MET A 82 -2.19 6.30 -1.38
N ILE A 83 -1.17 5.78 -0.66
CA ILE A 83 0.15 5.45 -1.20
C ILE A 83 0.36 3.94 -1.13
N HIS A 84 0.53 3.31 -2.30
CA HIS A 84 0.64 1.86 -2.47
C HIS A 84 1.99 1.29 -1.99
N GLY A 85 2.07 -0.05 -1.92
CA GLY A 85 3.25 -0.81 -1.52
C GLY A 85 4.29 -1.06 -2.62
N GLY A 86 5.25 -1.92 -2.32
CA GLY A 86 6.28 -2.37 -3.25
C GLY A 86 5.72 -3.19 -4.40
N GLY A 87 6.29 -3.02 -5.60
CA GLY A 87 5.86 -3.75 -6.79
C GLY A 87 4.50 -3.35 -7.36
N GLN A 88 3.84 -2.31 -6.87
CA GLN A 88 2.45 -1.99 -7.16
C GLN A 88 2.26 -0.54 -7.60
N THR A 89 1.01 -0.17 -7.92
CA THR A 89 0.57 1.18 -8.28
C THR A 89 -0.70 1.53 -7.51
N GLY A 90 -1.29 2.69 -7.78
CA GLY A 90 -2.58 3.08 -7.21
C GLY A 90 -3.74 2.14 -7.52
N THR A 91 -3.57 1.21 -8.47
CA THR A 91 -4.57 0.18 -8.79
C THR A 91 -4.98 -0.67 -7.58
N ASN A 92 -4.10 -0.81 -6.59
CA ASN A 92 -4.42 -1.52 -5.34
C ASN A 92 -5.60 -0.95 -4.56
N PHE A 93 -5.95 0.30 -4.82
CA PHE A 93 -7.01 0.98 -4.10
C PHE A 93 -8.24 1.28 -4.96
N THR A 94 -8.12 1.17 -6.29
CA THR A 94 -9.20 1.54 -7.21
C THR A 94 -10.05 0.38 -7.69
N GLY A 95 -9.76 -0.82 -7.25
CA GLY A 95 -10.50 -2.04 -7.56
C GLY A 95 -9.81 -3.26 -6.97
N THR A 96 -10.45 -4.41 -7.09
CA THR A 96 -9.90 -5.70 -6.68
C THR A 96 -9.72 -6.62 -7.89
N PRO A 97 -8.84 -7.62 -7.84
CA PRO A 97 -8.57 -8.49 -8.98
C PRO A 97 -9.76 -9.39 -9.36
N ASP A 98 -10.74 -9.55 -8.49
CA ASP A 98 -12.00 -10.27 -8.71
C ASP A 98 -13.15 -9.33 -9.13
N GLY A 99 -12.87 -8.04 -9.42
CA GLY A 99 -13.80 -7.08 -10.03
C GLY A 99 -14.70 -6.32 -9.06
N ARG A 100 -14.46 -6.41 -7.73
CA ARG A 100 -15.18 -5.58 -6.74
C ARG A 100 -14.60 -4.16 -6.70
N GLU A 101 -15.35 -3.22 -6.10
CA GLU A 101 -14.84 -1.88 -5.78
C GLU A 101 -13.65 -1.97 -4.81
N GLY A 102 -12.71 -1.03 -4.94
CA GLY A 102 -11.58 -0.89 -4.04
C GLY A 102 -11.84 0.08 -2.88
N TRP A 103 -10.87 0.23 -2.01
CA TRP A 103 -10.96 1.15 -0.87
C TRP A 103 -11.18 2.61 -1.27
N ALA A 104 -10.71 3.04 -2.46
CA ALA A 104 -10.94 4.40 -2.95
C ALA A 104 -12.45 4.67 -3.08
N GLN A 105 -13.19 3.76 -3.73
CA GLN A 105 -14.64 3.87 -3.88
C GLN A 105 -15.35 3.75 -2.52
N TYR A 106 -14.86 2.87 -1.64
CA TYR A 106 -15.40 2.72 -0.31
C TYR A 106 -15.33 4.03 0.50
N PHE A 107 -14.20 4.73 0.48
CA PHE A 107 -14.03 6.01 1.17
C PHE A 107 -14.82 7.14 0.50
N LEU A 108 -14.90 7.16 -0.83
CA LEU A 108 -15.73 8.11 -1.57
C LEU A 108 -17.20 8.02 -1.20
N ARG A 109 -17.75 6.79 -1.08
CA ARG A 109 -19.14 6.55 -0.66
C ARG A 109 -19.42 7.05 0.76
N ARG A 110 -18.38 7.25 1.55
CA ARG A 110 -18.45 7.76 2.94
C ARG A 110 -18.02 9.21 3.07
N GLY A 111 -18.02 9.92 1.94
CA GLY A 111 -17.83 11.39 1.92
C GLY A 111 -16.38 11.86 2.04
N HIS A 112 -15.40 10.99 1.89
CA HIS A 112 -13.99 11.42 1.76
C HIS A 112 -13.67 11.75 0.31
N ALA A 113 -13.00 12.88 0.06
CA ALA A 113 -12.22 13.03 -1.16
C ALA A 113 -11.00 12.10 -1.11
N VAL A 114 -10.64 11.49 -2.23
CA VAL A 114 -9.47 10.58 -2.30
C VAL A 114 -8.47 11.06 -3.35
N TYR A 115 -7.19 10.87 -3.02
CA TYR A 115 -6.05 11.10 -3.88
C TYR A 115 -5.25 9.80 -3.92
N VAL A 116 -5.33 9.07 -5.04
CA VAL A 116 -4.61 7.81 -5.24
C VAL A 116 -3.36 8.11 -6.06
N VAL A 117 -2.20 7.69 -5.56
CA VAL A 117 -0.94 8.03 -6.20
C VAL A 117 -0.27 6.82 -6.85
N ASP A 118 0.52 7.07 -7.91
CA ASP A 118 1.63 6.21 -8.29
C ASP A 118 2.91 6.87 -7.81
N GLN A 119 3.69 6.14 -7.03
CA GLN A 119 4.98 6.59 -6.48
C GLN A 119 5.92 7.08 -7.57
N VAL A 120 6.90 7.91 -7.20
CA VAL A 120 7.94 8.36 -8.14
C VAL A 120 8.61 7.15 -8.82
N ALA A 121 8.81 7.25 -10.12
CA ALA A 121 9.37 6.20 -10.98
C ALA A 121 8.54 4.90 -11.02
N ARG A 122 7.23 4.97 -10.79
CA ARG A 122 6.32 3.85 -10.74
C ARG A 122 5.05 4.10 -11.57
N GLY A 123 4.54 3.08 -12.25
CA GLY A 123 3.28 3.15 -12.98
C GLY A 123 3.24 4.31 -13.99
N ARG A 124 2.36 5.29 -13.75
CA ARG A 124 2.18 6.50 -14.58
C ARG A 124 3.21 7.61 -14.29
N ALA A 125 4.08 7.44 -13.28
CA ALA A 125 5.21 8.33 -13.01
C ALA A 125 6.48 7.79 -13.68
N ALA A 126 6.98 8.51 -14.70
CA ALA A 126 8.06 8.04 -15.55
C ALA A 126 9.37 7.72 -14.78
N HIS A 127 10.02 6.63 -15.17
CA HIS A 127 11.34 6.23 -14.69
C HIS A 127 12.45 6.71 -15.63
N TRP A 128 13.49 7.31 -15.04
CA TRP A 128 14.72 7.72 -15.72
C TRP A 128 15.90 7.09 -14.99
N ALA A 129 16.55 6.11 -15.62
CA ALA A 129 17.62 5.32 -14.97
C ALA A 129 18.78 6.18 -14.44
N GLN A 130 19.11 7.27 -15.14
CA GLN A 130 20.18 8.20 -14.76
C GLN A 130 19.90 8.91 -13.42
N VAL A 131 18.61 9.07 -13.06
CA VAL A 131 18.17 9.76 -11.83
C VAL A 131 17.75 8.77 -10.77
N HIS A 132 16.91 7.80 -11.16
CA HIS A 132 16.24 6.90 -10.22
C HIS A 132 17.06 5.63 -9.93
N GLY A 133 18.03 5.30 -10.79
CA GLY A 133 18.85 4.10 -10.66
C GLY A 133 18.17 2.84 -11.22
N ALA A 134 18.68 1.68 -10.82
CA ALA A 134 18.20 0.38 -11.27
C ALA A 134 16.82 0.04 -10.72
N MET A 135 16.10 -0.79 -11.47
CA MET A 135 14.78 -1.33 -11.12
C MET A 135 14.87 -2.82 -10.82
N THR A 136 13.97 -3.30 -9.95
CA THR A 136 13.75 -4.73 -9.69
C THR A 136 12.26 -5.06 -9.80
N THR A 137 11.94 -6.25 -10.31
CA THR A 137 10.57 -6.74 -10.43
C THR A 137 10.23 -7.72 -9.29
N PRO A 138 8.99 -7.74 -8.80
CA PRO A 138 8.54 -8.80 -7.90
C PRO A 138 8.71 -10.17 -8.55
N ARG A 139 9.26 -11.13 -7.80
CA ARG A 139 9.37 -12.52 -8.27
C ARG A 139 8.04 -13.22 -8.05
N LEU A 140 7.62 -14.04 -9.04
CA LEU A 140 6.40 -14.83 -8.97
C LEU A 140 6.28 -15.58 -7.62
N THR A 141 7.31 -16.35 -7.27
CA THR A 141 7.32 -17.12 -6.00
C THR A 141 7.21 -16.24 -4.76
N ALA A 142 7.78 -15.04 -4.76
CA ALA A 142 7.66 -14.13 -3.63
C ALA A 142 6.23 -13.57 -3.50
N VAL A 143 5.56 -13.32 -4.63
CA VAL A 143 4.16 -12.88 -4.68
C VAL A 143 3.25 -14.01 -4.16
N GLU A 144 3.43 -15.24 -4.64
CA GLU A 144 2.68 -16.40 -4.15
C GLU A 144 2.86 -16.60 -2.65
N GLN A 145 4.10 -16.69 -2.19
CA GLN A 145 4.44 -17.05 -0.81
C GLN A 145 4.08 -15.99 0.23
N ARG A 146 4.05 -14.71 -0.14
CA ARG A 146 3.88 -13.62 0.82
C ARG A 146 2.53 -12.91 0.71
N PHE A 147 1.91 -12.93 -0.47
CA PHE A 147 0.73 -12.09 -0.73
C PHE A 147 -0.55 -12.89 -0.92
N VAL A 148 -0.52 -13.99 -1.67
CA VAL A 148 -1.75 -14.65 -2.11
C VAL A 148 -1.95 -16.08 -1.60
N ARG A 149 -0.85 -16.80 -1.25
CA ARG A 149 -0.87 -18.19 -0.73
C ARG A 149 0.16 -18.42 0.37
N PRO A 150 0.25 -17.57 1.39
CA PRO A 150 1.21 -17.78 2.47
C PRO A 150 0.97 -19.07 3.26
N GLU A 151 -0.27 -19.56 3.32
CA GLU A 151 -0.67 -20.81 4.00
C GLU A 151 0.02 -22.05 3.42
N ASP A 152 0.40 -22.02 2.15
CA ASP A 152 1.16 -23.10 1.53
C ASP A 152 2.65 -23.02 1.83
N ALA A 153 3.21 -21.81 1.80
CA ALA A 153 4.64 -21.57 2.04
C ALA A 153 5.05 -21.74 3.50
N LYS A 154 4.16 -21.40 4.44
CA LYS A 154 4.34 -21.56 5.90
C LYS A 154 5.65 -20.99 6.42
N LEU A 155 6.04 -19.81 5.91
CA LEU A 155 7.31 -19.16 6.28
C LEU A 155 7.27 -18.49 7.65
N TRP A 156 6.10 -18.23 8.20
CA TRP A 156 5.86 -17.66 9.53
C TRP A 156 4.65 -18.35 10.19
N PRO A 157 4.52 -18.28 11.52
CA PRO A 157 3.50 -19.06 12.25
C PRO A 157 2.06 -18.75 11.85
N GLN A 158 1.75 -17.48 11.57
CA GLN A 158 0.40 -17.02 11.29
C GLN A 158 -0.02 -17.30 9.83
N ALA A 159 0.91 -17.62 8.92
CA ALA A 159 0.62 -17.87 7.49
C ALA A 159 -0.53 -18.87 7.27
N ARG A 160 -0.63 -19.93 8.11
CA ARG A 160 -1.66 -20.95 8.05
C ARG A 160 -3.10 -20.45 8.25
N LEU A 161 -3.27 -19.22 8.73
CA LEU A 161 -4.58 -18.62 9.01
C LEU A 161 -5.15 -17.91 7.78
N HIS A 162 -4.38 -17.78 6.69
CA HIS A 162 -4.82 -17.10 5.49
C HIS A 162 -5.99 -17.82 4.81
N ALA A 163 -7.06 -17.08 4.51
CA ALA A 163 -8.29 -17.64 3.95
C ALA A 163 -9.10 -16.63 3.10
N GLN A 164 -8.63 -15.40 2.96
CA GLN A 164 -9.42 -14.33 2.36
C GLN A 164 -9.07 -14.01 0.90
N TRP A 165 -8.06 -14.65 0.31
CA TRP A 165 -7.77 -14.45 -1.11
C TRP A 165 -8.98 -14.87 -1.97
N PRO A 166 -9.42 -14.07 -2.97
CA PRO A 166 -10.65 -14.35 -3.71
C PRO A 166 -10.51 -15.41 -4.82
N GLY A 167 -9.29 -15.88 -5.09
CA GLY A 167 -8.99 -16.91 -6.10
C GLY A 167 -8.14 -18.05 -5.55
N ALA A 168 -7.56 -18.87 -6.45
CA ALA A 168 -6.64 -19.93 -6.08
C ALA A 168 -5.22 -19.42 -5.75
N GLY A 169 -4.86 -18.21 -6.19
CA GLY A 169 -3.58 -17.58 -5.89
C GLY A 169 -2.38 -18.15 -6.64
N GLU A 170 -2.59 -18.78 -7.79
CA GLU A 170 -1.54 -19.40 -8.61
C GLU A 170 -1.74 -19.14 -10.11
N PRO A 171 -0.70 -19.28 -10.94
CA PRO A 171 -0.82 -19.17 -12.39
C PRO A 171 -1.93 -20.06 -12.96
N GLY A 172 -2.74 -19.51 -13.87
CA GLY A 172 -3.94 -20.15 -14.41
C GLY A 172 -5.23 -19.77 -13.69
N ASP A 173 -5.14 -19.17 -12.51
CA ASP A 173 -6.29 -18.54 -11.84
C ASP A 173 -6.48 -17.11 -12.36
N PRO A 174 -7.65 -16.77 -12.95
CA PRO A 174 -7.88 -15.43 -13.51
C PRO A 174 -7.71 -14.30 -12.50
N VAL A 175 -8.06 -14.51 -11.23
CA VAL A 175 -7.89 -13.52 -10.15
C VAL A 175 -6.40 -13.29 -9.87
N PHE A 176 -5.63 -14.37 -9.80
CA PHE A 176 -4.19 -14.29 -9.64
C PHE A 176 -3.53 -13.57 -10.82
N GLU A 177 -3.89 -13.93 -12.07
CA GLU A 177 -3.32 -13.33 -13.27
C GLU A 177 -3.63 -11.84 -13.36
N GLN A 178 -4.84 -11.42 -13.01
CA GLN A 178 -5.21 -10.01 -12.92
C GLN A 178 -4.38 -9.27 -11.87
N PHE A 179 -4.17 -9.87 -10.70
CA PHE A 179 -3.31 -9.30 -9.66
C PHE A 179 -1.84 -9.27 -10.10
N TYR A 180 -1.33 -10.37 -10.66
CA TYR A 180 0.07 -10.44 -11.07
C TYR A 180 0.39 -9.48 -12.23
N ALA A 181 -0.57 -9.27 -13.15
CA ALA A 181 -0.46 -8.28 -14.22
C ALA A 181 -0.34 -6.82 -13.71
N SER A 182 -0.84 -6.55 -12.49
CA SER A 182 -0.70 -5.22 -11.88
C SER A 182 0.69 -4.95 -11.27
N GLN A 183 1.56 -5.99 -11.20
CA GLN A 183 2.88 -5.86 -10.61
C GLN A 183 3.82 -5.08 -11.53
N VAL A 184 4.52 -4.11 -10.97
CA VAL A 184 5.44 -3.23 -11.71
C VAL A 184 6.82 -3.18 -11.06
N PRO A 185 7.88 -2.86 -11.82
CA PRO A 185 9.21 -2.68 -11.27
C PRO A 185 9.27 -1.56 -10.22
N SER A 186 10.18 -1.71 -9.27
CA SER A 186 10.50 -0.71 -8.22
C SER A 186 11.97 -0.33 -8.26
N VAL A 187 12.30 0.90 -7.92
CA VAL A 187 13.69 1.33 -7.73
C VAL A 187 14.35 0.45 -6.66
N VAL A 188 15.59 0.01 -6.90
CA VAL A 188 16.31 -0.90 -5.98
C VAL A 188 16.76 -0.18 -4.70
N ASP A 189 17.28 1.04 -4.85
CA ASP A 189 17.78 1.83 -3.74
C ASP A 189 16.63 2.34 -2.86
N PHE A 190 16.50 1.75 -1.67
CA PHE A 190 15.42 2.06 -0.74
C PHE A 190 15.51 3.46 -0.15
N ALA A 191 16.71 3.95 0.18
CA ALA A 191 16.90 5.31 0.68
C ALA A 191 16.55 6.34 -0.40
N LYS A 192 16.94 6.07 -1.64
CA LYS A 192 16.57 6.89 -2.80
C LYS A 192 15.06 6.94 -3.02
N GLN A 193 14.37 5.80 -2.90
CA GLN A 193 12.91 5.76 -2.98
C GLN A 193 12.26 6.63 -1.90
N GLN A 194 12.73 6.54 -0.65
CA GLN A 194 12.21 7.34 0.46
C GLN A 194 12.37 8.83 0.18
N GLU A 195 13.57 9.27 -0.23
CA GLU A 195 13.85 10.66 -0.54
C GLU A 195 12.94 11.20 -1.67
N LEU A 196 12.82 10.45 -2.76
CA LEU A 196 12.02 10.84 -3.92
C LEU A 196 10.52 10.94 -3.55
N ASN A 197 9.99 9.95 -2.85
CA ASN A 197 8.58 9.92 -2.47
C ASN A 197 8.26 10.90 -1.35
N ARG A 198 9.18 11.14 -0.39
CA ARG A 198 9.06 12.23 0.56
C ARG A 198 8.91 13.58 -0.16
N ASN A 199 9.80 13.90 -1.10
CA ASN A 199 9.79 15.18 -1.79
C ASN A 199 8.53 15.38 -2.63
N ALA A 200 8.07 14.35 -3.33
CA ALA A 200 6.84 14.40 -4.10
C ALA A 200 5.58 14.44 -3.21
N GLY A 201 5.56 13.69 -2.11
CA GLY A 201 4.47 13.71 -1.13
C GLY A 201 4.34 15.07 -0.42
N VAL A 202 5.46 15.71 -0.11
CA VAL A 202 5.50 17.09 0.40
C VAL A 202 4.87 18.06 -0.60
N ALA A 203 5.27 17.98 -1.87
CA ALA A 203 4.71 18.83 -2.92
C ALA A 203 3.21 18.56 -3.15
N LEU A 204 2.76 17.30 -2.97
CA LEU A 204 1.35 16.95 -3.01
C LEU A 204 0.60 17.65 -1.87
N LEU A 205 1.05 17.52 -0.63
CA LEU A 205 0.41 18.17 0.53
C LEU A 205 0.43 19.69 0.43
N ASP A 206 1.52 20.29 -0.04
CA ASP A 206 1.61 21.74 -0.27
C ASP A 206 0.56 22.23 -1.30
N ARG A 207 0.17 21.35 -2.24
CA ARG A 207 -0.83 21.66 -3.26
C ARG A 207 -2.27 21.46 -2.78
N ILE A 208 -2.55 20.39 -2.03
CA ILE A 208 -3.93 20.01 -1.66
C ILE A 208 -4.33 20.49 -0.27
N GLY A 209 -3.37 20.86 0.58
CA GLY A 209 -3.60 21.22 1.98
C GLY A 209 -3.63 20.01 2.92
N PRO A 210 -4.24 20.19 4.11
CA PRO A 210 -4.29 19.17 5.14
C PRO A 210 -4.98 17.88 4.68
N ALA A 211 -4.36 16.72 4.97
CA ALA A 211 -4.85 15.41 4.55
C ALA A 211 -4.51 14.29 5.54
N ILE A 212 -5.25 13.19 5.46
CA ILE A 212 -4.91 11.90 6.05
C ILE A 212 -3.97 11.19 5.07
N VAL A 213 -2.87 10.63 5.57
CA VAL A 213 -1.93 9.85 4.77
C VAL A 213 -2.12 8.38 5.08
N LEU A 214 -2.70 7.64 4.12
CA LEU A 214 -2.83 6.19 4.17
C LEU A 214 -1.67 5.58 3.37
N THR A 215 -0.88 4.75 4.05
CA THR A 215 0.25 4.03 3.47
C THR A 215 0.04 2.53 3.58
N HIS A 216 0.57 1.77 2.62
CA HIS A 216 0.60 0.32 2.67
C HIS A 216 2.02 -0.20 2.45
N SER A 217 2.46 -1.13 3.30
CA SER A 217 3.71 -1.87 3.10
C SER A 217 4.93 -0.93 2.93
N GLN A 218 5.64 -0.98 1.82
CA GLN A 218 6.81 -0.16 1.49
C GLN A 218 6.57 1.35 1.75
N SER A 219 5.39 1.85 1.44
CA SER A 219 5.10 3.28 1.61
C SER A 219 4.93 3.73 3.07
N GLY A 220 4.88 2.82 4.02
CA GLY A 220 5.00 3.16 5.44
C GLY A 220 6.24 4.01 5.70
N ALA A 221 7.38 3.60 5.11
CA ALA A 221 8.64 4.35 5.16
C ALA A 221 8.62 5.69 4.38
N PHE A 222 7.56 6.03 3.68
CA PHE A 222 7.40 7.34 3.03
C PHE A 222 6.47 8.25 3.85
N GLY A 223 5.49 7.65 4.55
CA GLY A 223 4.56 8.38 5.40
C GLY A 223 5.25 9.13 6.54
N TRP A 224 6.21 8.49 7.20
CA TRP A 224 6.96 9.10 8.30
C TRP A 224 7.73 10.35 7.89
N PRO A 225 8.61 10.33 6.85
CA PRO A 225 9.35 11.51 6.44
C PRO A 225 8.50 12.58 5.76
N ILE A 226 7.35 12.24 5.15
CA ILE A 226 6.37 13.24 4.68
C ILE A 226 5.77 13.98 5.87
N ALA A 227 5.37 13.26 6.92
CA ALA A 227 4.82 13.84 8.13
C ALA A 227 5.87 14.68 8.90
N ASP A 228 7.10 14.23 8.98
CA ASP A 228 8.21 14.97 9.58
C ASP A 228 8.47 16.30 8.85
N ALA A 229 8.33 16.31 7.53
CA ALA A 229 8.51 17.51 6.71
C ALA A 229 7.30 18.46 6.74
N ARG A 230 6.08 17.95 6.92
CA ARG A 230 4.81 18.72 6.92
C ARG A 230 3.87 18.31 8.07
N PRO A 231 4.31 18.43 9.33
CA PRO A 231 3.52 17.95 10.47
C PRO A 231 2.16 18.65 10.59
N ASN A 232 2.05 19.90 10.16
CA ASN A 232 0.79 20.66 10.23
C ASN A 232 -0.21 20.24 9.13
N LEU A 233 0.25 19.64 8.05
CA LEU A 233 -0.58 19.19 6.93
C LEU A 233 -0.97 17.71 7.03
N VAL A 234 -0.23 16.88 7.75
CA VAL A 234 -0.61 15.49 8.01
C VAL A 234 -1.52 15.44 9.24
N LYS A 235 -2.80 15.16 9.03
CA LYS A 235 -3.82 15.15 10.11
C LYS A 235 -3.92 13.82 10.82
N ALA A 236 -3.65 12.73 10.12
CA ALA A 236 -3.46 11.39 10.68
C ALA A 236 -2.61 10.55 9.72
N ILE A 237 -1.97 9.53 10.26
CA ILE A 237 -1.32 8.48 9.46
C ILE A 237 -2.11 7.18 9.69
N VAL A 238 -2.60 6.57 8.60
CA VAL A 238 -3.14 5.22 8.59
C VAL A 238 -2.08 4.32 7.95
N ALA A 239 -1.30 3.65 8.79
CA ALA A 239 -0.19 2.80 8.39
C ALA A 239 -0.67 1.34 8.31
N VAL A 240 -1.03 0.90 7.11
CA VAL A 240 -1.46 -0.47 6.84
C VAL A 240 -0.23 -1.32 6.61
N GLU A 241 0.10 -2.15 7.60
CA GLU A 241 1.29 -3.01 7.58
C GLU A 241 2.54 -2.27 7.07
N PRO A 242 2.96 -1.20 7.76
CA PRO A 242 4.02 -0.33 7.28
C PRO A 242 5.37 -1.05 7.23
N SER A 243 6.22 -0.66 6.28
CA SER A 243 7.58 -1.18 6.16
C SER A 243 8.26 -1.34 7.53
N GLY A 244 8.61 -2.56 7.87
CA GLY A 244 9.11 -2.97 9.18
C GLY A 244 9.87 -4.29 9.12
N PRO A 245 10.25 -4.82 10.28
CA PRO A 245 10.27 -4.16 11.60
C PRO A 245 11.26 -2.97 11.64
N PRO A 246 11.28 -2.19 12.73
CA PRO A 246 12.28 -1.14 12.91
C PRO A 246 13.72 -1.66 12.84
N VAL A 247 14.63 -0.85 12.29
CA VAL A 247 16.07 -1.05 12.23
C VAL A 247 16.52 -2.13 11.26
N HIS A 248 16.25 -3.39 11.55
CA HIS A 248 16.67 -4.55 10.75
C HIS A 248 15.50 -5.12 9.94
N ASP A 249 15.77 -5.58 8.75
CA ASP A 249 14.81 -6.44 8.06
C ASP A 249 14.70 -7.80 8.77
N LEU A 250 13.60 -8.49 8.54
CA LEU A 250 13.35 -9.81 9.10
C LEU A 250 13.32 -10.83 7.97
N GLU A 251 14.14 -11.88 8.12
CA GLU A 251 14.12 -13.04 7.24
C GLU A 251 13.25 -14.13 7.84
N PHE A 252 12.35 -14.67 7.05
CA PHE A 252 11.44 -15.75 7.41
C PHE A 252 12.02 -17.09 6.97
N LYS A 253 12.24 -18.01 7.89
CA LYS A 253 12.90 -19.31 7.66
C LYS A 253 11.95 -20.51 7.72
N GLY A 254 10.75 -20.32 8.24
CA GLY A 254 9.87 -21.43 8.60
C GLY A 254 10.27 -22.08 9.93
N ALA A 255 9.49 -23.09 10.35
CA ALA A 255 9.74 -23.80 11.61
C ALA A 255 11.07 -24.59 11.58
N PRO A 256 11.77 -24.77 12.72
CA PRO A 256 11.44 -24.23 14.04
C PRO A 256 11.95 -22.79 14.28
N ASP A 257 12.90 -22.32 13.48
CA ASP A 257 13.60 -21.03 13.65
C ASP A 257 12.97 -19.97 12.77
N TRP A 258 11.75 -19.57 13.09
CA TRP A 258 10.90 -18.72 12.27
C TRP A 258 11.55 -17.44 11.75
N PHE A 259 12.36 -16.77 12.61
CA PHE A 259 12.81 -15.40 12.35
C PHE A 259 14.32 -15.24 12.58
N VAL A 260 14.98 -14.66 11.59
CA VAL A 260 16.38 -14.27 11.66
C VAL A 260 16.50 -12.79 11.30
N ASP A 261 17.31 -12.03 12.04
CA ASP A 261 17.57 -10.64 11.67
C ASP A 261 18.33 -10.59 10.36
N GLY A 262 17.79 -9.84 9.42
CA GLY A 262 18.42 -9.48 8.17
C GLY A 262 19.33 -8.25 8.31
N PRO A 263 19.70 -7.60 7.19
CA PRO A 263 20.54 -6.41 7.22
C PRO A 263 19.84 -5.23 7.90
N THR A 264 20.64 -4.29 8.39
CA THR A 264 20.16 -2.97 8.83
C THR A 264 19.74 -2.16 7.61
N THR A 265 18.47 -1.90 7.47
CA THR A 265 17.89 -1.15 6.34
C THR A 265 17.30 0.19 6.77
N LYS A 266 17.06 0.37 8.07
CA LYS A 266 16.42 1.55 8.66
C LYS A 266 17.29 2.15 9.77
N SER A 267 18.40 2.81 9.36
CA SER A 267 19.39 3.38 10.29
C SER A 267 18.84 4.50 11.18
N TRP A 268 17.66 5.05 10.85
CA TRP A 268 16.93 6.03 11.66
C TRP A 268 15.71 5.40 12.39
N GLY A 269 15.73 4.10 12.58
CA GLY A 269 14.70 3.33 13.27
C GLY A 269 13.56 2.91 12.36
N LEU A 270 12.76 3.84 11.87
CA LEU A 270 11.66 3.58 10.94
C LEU A 270 12.09 3.71 9.47
N ASP A 271 13.16 4.46 9.22
CA ASP A 271 13.58 4.88 7.88
C ASP A 271 15.08 4.73 7.65
N ALA A 272 15.47 4.68 6.37
CA ALA A 272 16.86 4.82 5.94
C ALA A 272 17.30 6.28 5.83
N VAL A 273 16.34 7.20 5.64
CA VAL A 273 16.58 8.65 5.58
C VAL A 273 16.38 9.32 6.93
N PRO A 274 17.05 10.45 7.19
CA PRO A 274 16.94 11.16 8.46
C PRO A 274 15.51 11.59 8.82
N LEU A 275 15.15 11.38 10.09
CA LEU A 275 13.96 11.93 10.75
C LEU A 275 14.40 12.92 11.84
N THR A 276 13.52 13.85 12.22
CA THR A 276 13.82 14.87 13.21
C THR A 276 13.61 14.34 14.63
N TYR A 277 14.72 13.97 15.28
CA TYR A 277 14.73 13.55 16.68
C TYR A 277 15.16 14.67 17.63
N ASP A 278 14.73 14.56 18.88
CA ASP A 278 15.25 15.29 20.03
C ASP A 278 15.69 14.30 21.13
N PRO A 279 16.95 14.32 21.57
CA PRO A 279 18.07 15.11 21.03
C PRO A 279 18.39 14.77 19.55
N PRO A 280 19.00 15.70 18.77
CA PRO A 280 19.31 15.48 17.36
C PRO A 280 20.24 14.28 17.12
N GLY A 281 20.07 13.60 15.98
CA GLY A 281 20.88 12.47 15.53
C GLY A 281 20.10 11.14 15.46
N ALA A 282 20.70 10.14 14.82
CA ALA A 282 20.12 8.80 14.76
C ALA A 282 20.09 8.16 16.15
N PRO A 283 19.02 7.41 16.50
CA PRO A 283 18.97 6.66 17.75
C PRO A 283 20.03 5.55 17.80
N GLU A 284 20.43 5.18 19.02
CA GLU A 284 21.10 3.91 19.26
C GLU A 284 20.08 2.82 19.53
N PHE A 285 20.37 1.60 19.10
CA PHE A 285 19.41 0.49 19.15
C PHE A 285 19.93 -0.66 20.02
N VAL A 286 19.00 -1.38 20.62
CA VAL A 286 19.24 -2.61 21.34
C VAL A 286 18.16 -3.62 20.98
N ARG A 287 18.54 -4.89 20.83
CA ARG A 287 17.61 -5.97 20.61
C ARG A 287 17.08 -6.47 21.94
N GLU A 288 15.80 -6.71 22.06
CA GLU A 288 15.19 -7.35 23.23
C GLU A 288 15.72 -8.77 23.43
N GLU A 289 15.89 -9.17 24.69
CA GLU A 289 16.38 -10.51 25.02
C GLU A 289 15.37 -11.60 24.64
N LYS A 290 14.07 -11.31 24.78
CA LYS A 290 12.96 -12.23 24.52
C LYS A 290 11.90 -11.57 23.64
N SER A 291 11.20 -12.38 22.88
CA SER A 291 9.97 -11.96 22.19
C SER A 291 8.79 -11.85 23.15
N ASP A 292 7.79 -11.06 22.83
CA ASP A 292 6.56 -10.91 23.62
C ASP A 292 5.71 -12.21 23.62
N ALA A 293 5.83 -13.03 22.55
CA ALA A 293 5.20 -14.35 22.44
C ALA A 293 6.04 -15.27 21.53
N PRO A 294 5.86 -16.62 21.60
CA PRO A 294 6.64 -17.59 20.82
C PRO A 294 6.51 -17.43 19.29
N ASP A 295 5.39 -16.89 18.82
CA ASP A 295 5.05 -16.67 17.42
C ASP A 295 5.36 -15.25 16.93
N LEU A 296 6.00 -14.42 17.77
CA LEU A 296 6.39 -13.05 17.48
C LEU A 296 7.92 -12.90 17.39
N ALA A 297 8.36 -11.99 16.55
CA ALA A 297 9.76 -11.62 16.46
C ALA A 297 10.21 -10.80 17.68
N ARG A 298 11.50 -10.89 18.02
CA ARG A 298 12.11 -10.01 19.02
C ARG A 298 12.32 -8.62 18.42
N CYS A 299 11.92 -7.59 19.16
CA CYS A 299 12.02 -6.23 18.67
C CYS A 299 13.42 -5.63 18.84
N TRP A 300 13.78 -4.80 17.85
CA TRP A 300 14.82 -3.80 18.01
C TRP A 300 14.18 -2.51 18.49
N VAL A 301 14.66 -1.97 19.59
CA VAL A 301 14.14 -0.77 20.25
C VAL A 301 15.23 0.24 20.48
N GLN A 302 14.88 1.49 20.75
CA GLN A 302 15.89 2.49 21.12
C GLN A 302 16.50 2.16 22.48
N LYS A 303 17.83 2.36 22.58
CA LYS A 303 18.52 2.34 23.85
C LYS A 303 18.07 3.53 24.72
N SER A 304 17.90 3.29 26.01
CA SER A 304 17.48 4.35 26.95
C SER A 304 18.62 5.36 27.23
N PRO A 305 18.32 6.68 27.30
CA PRO A 305 17.02 7.31 27.08
C PRO A 305 16.65 7.41 25.59
N ALA A 306 15.39 7.11 25.25
CA ALA A 306 14.94 7.15 23.88
C ALA A 306 14.79 8.58 23.35
N ARG A 307 15.22 8.80 22.10
CA ARG A 307 15.02 10.05 21.36
C ARG A 307 13.58 10.16 20.90
N GLN A 308 13.06 11.37 20.86
CA GLN A 308 11.66 11.65 20.52
C GLN A 308 11.54 12.17 19.09
N LEU A 309 10.56 11.66 18.32
CA LEU A 309 10.18 12.18 17.00
C LEU A 309 9.28 13.41 17.17
N ILE A 310 9.88 14.52 17.59
CA ILE A 310 9.15 15.71 18.09
C ILE A 310 8.15 16.32 17.10
N LYS A 311 8.33 16.11 15.81
CA LYS A 311 7.39 16.61 14.79
C LYS A 311 6.18 15.72 14.57
N LEU A 312 6.22 14.48 15.08
CA LEU A 312 5.16 13.49 14.89
C LEU A 312 4.31 13.26 16.15
N THR A 313 4.71 13.79 17.29
CA THR A 313 4.08 13.50 18.59
C THR A 313 2.58 13.80 18.65
N GLU A 314 2.13 14.85 17.97
CA GLU A 314 0.72 15.28 17.95
C GLU A 314 -0.11 14.59 16.85
N ILE A 315 0.53 13.89 15.92
CA ILE A 315 -0.17 13.24 14.81
C ILE A 315 -0.78 11.91 15.29
N PRO A 316 -2.09 11.70 15.16
CA PRO A 316 -2.70 10.41 15.42
C PRO A 316 -2.18 9.36 14.41
N VAL A 317 -1.77 8.20 14.89
CA VAL A 317 -1.28 7.10 14.08
C VAL A 317 -2.13 5.86 14.32
N LEU A 318 -2.62 5.25 13.24
CA LEU A 318 -3.23 3.93 13.25
C LEU A 318 -2.29 2.95 12.55
N VAL A 319 -1.88 1.90 13.24
CA VAL A 319 -1.18 0.76 12.64
C VAL A 319 -2.18 -0.38 12.52
N VAL A 320 -2.48 -0.80 11.28
CA VAL A 320 -3.42 -1.89 10.96
C VAL A 320 -2.62 -3.10 10.54
N THR A 321 -2.90 -4.27 11.15
CA THR A 321 -2.17 -5.51 10.87
C THR A 321 -3.13 -6.68 10.71
N SER A 322 -2.99 -7.41 9.61
CA SER A 322 -3.76 -8.62 9.29
C SER A 322 -3.34 -9.80 10.16
N GLU A 323 -4.27 -10.73 10.37
CA GLU A 323 -4.02 -11.91 11.20
C GLU A 323 -3.01 -12.88 10.58
N ALA A 324 -3.07 -13.11 9.26
CA ALA A 324 -2.27 -14.12 8.57
C ALA A 324 -1.07 -13.56 7.81
N SER A 325 -0.89 -12.25 7.77
CA SER A 325 0.24 -11.60 7.13
C SER A 325 1.56 -11.87 7.86
N TYR A 326 2.67 -11.81 7.13
CA TYR A 326 4.01 -11.81 7.76
C TYR A 326 4.21 -10.62 8.71
N HIS A 327 3.46 -9.53 8.56
CA HIS A 327 3.42 -8.39 9.47
C HIS A 327 2.87 -8.73 10.86
N ALA A 328 1.98 -9.72 10.97
CA ALA A 328 1.49 -10.19 12.27
C ALA A 328 2.62 -10.60 13.21
N SER A 329 3.73 -11.05 12.64
CA SER A 329 4.90 -11.48 13.41
C SER A 329 5.69 -10.32 14.03
N TYR A 330 5.58 -9.06 13.53
CA TYR A 330 6.49 -7.99 13.95
C TYR A 330 5.91 -6.56 14.04
N ASP A 331 4.69 -6.27 13.59
CA ASP A 331 4.17 -4.90 13.65
C ASP A 331 4.00 -4.37 15.08
N HIS A 332 3.90 -5.26 16.06
CA HIS A 332 3.99 -4.89 17.48
C HIS A 332 5.32 -4.18 17.80
N CYS A 333 6.41 -4.53 17.11
CA CYS A 333 7.70 -3.85 17.24
C CYS A 333 7.65 -2.41 16.69
N THR A 334 6.97 -2.21 15.56
CA THR A 334 6.76 -0.88 15.00
C THR A 334 5.96 -0.01 15.97
N VAL A 335 4.88 -0.54 16.54
CA VAL A 335 4.06 0.18 17.53
C VAL A 335 4.86 0.48 18.80
N LYS A 336 5.64 -0.50 19.30
CA LYS A 336 6.51 -0.32 20.46
C LYS A 336 7.52 0.81 20.22
N TYR A 337 8.14 0.82 19.05
CA TYR A 337 9.10 1.85 18.63
C TYR A 337 8.44 3.25 18.56
N LEU A 338 7.29 3.36 17.90
CA LEU A 338 6.55 4.63 17.77
C LEU A 338 6.22 5.22 19.16
N ARG A 339 5.71 4.40 20.06
CA ARG A 339 5.41 4.83 21.43
C ARG A 339 6.67 5.24 22.21
N GLN A 340 7.75 4.50 22.06
CA GLN A 340 9.04 4.83 22.67
C GLN A 340 9.58 6.17 22.13
N ALA A 341 9.36 6.45 20.84
CA ALA A 341 9.74 7.70 20.19
C ALA A 341 8.75 8.86 20.45
N GLY A 342 7.84 8.74 21.43
CA GLY A 342 6.95 9.81 21.88
C GLY A 342 5.61 9.91 21.16
N LEU A 343 5.27 9.01 20.23
CA LEU A 343 4.00 9.03 19.53
C LEU A 343 2.91 8.35 20.38
N ALA A 344 2.51 9.02 21.49
CA ALA A 344 1.54 8.50 22.43
C ALA A 344 0.15 8.25 21.81
N ARG A 345 -0.17 8.96 20.72
CA ARG A 345 -1.44 8.82 19.98
C ARG A 345 -1.41 7.67 18.95
N THR A 346 -0.55 6.67 19.16
CA THR A 346 -0.48 5.47 18.32
C THR A 346 -1.49 4.42 18.76
N THR A 347 -2.44 4.10 17.89
CA THR A 347 -3.38 2.99 18.04
C THR A 347 -2.84 1.78 17.26
N PHE A 348 -2.76 0.63 17.91
CA PHE A 348 -2.50 -0.64 17.25
C PHE A 348 -3.82 -1.37 17.00
N MET A 349 -4.08 -1.75 15.76
CA MET A 349 -5.29 -2.45 15.34
C MET A 349 -4.93 -3.78 14.67
N PRO A 350 -4.59 -4.82 15.45
CA PRO A 350 -4.59 -6.17 14.91
C PRO A 350 -6.03 -6.56 14.57
N LEU A 351 -6.27 -6.96 13.30
CA LEU A 351 -7.62 -7.20 12.78
C LEU A 351 -8.33 -8.35 13.49
N ALA A 352 -7.60 -9.39 13.93
CA ALA A 352 -8.16 -10.46 14.76
C ALA A 352 -8.83 -9.93 16.04
N GLY A 353 -8.28 -8.89 16.65
CA GLY A 353 -8.86 -8.22 17.83
C GLY A 353 -10.14 -7.43 17.52
N ARG A 354 -10.51 -7.31 16.24
CA ARG A 354 -11.75 -6.70 15.74
C ARG A 354 -12.70 -7.74 15.15
N ASN A 355 -12.44 -9.02 15.36
CA ASN A 355 -13.17 -10.14 14.78
C ASN A 355 -13.13 -10.17 13.24
N ILE A 356 -12.03 -9.67 12.65
CA ILE A 356 -11.73 -9.71 11.21
C ILE A 356 -10.58 -10.69 11.03
N HIS A 357 -10.84 -11.82 10.37
CA HIS A 357 -9.95 -12.97 10.37
C HIS A 357 -9.53 -13.41 8.97
N GLY A 358 -8.39 -14.10 8.89
CA GLY A 358 -7.91 -14.78 7.70
C GLY A 358 -7.26 -13.89 6.64
N ASN A 359 -7.06 -12.62 6.92
CA ASN A 359 -6.46 -11.69 5.98
C ASN A 359 -4.93 -11.81 5.93
N GLY A 360 -4.40 -11.75 4.72
CA GLY A 360 -2.97 -11.63 4.43
C GLY A 360 -2.53 -10.19 4.18
N HIS A 361 -1.35 -10.04 3.58
CA HIS A 361 -0.73 -8.72 3.34
C HIS A 361 -1.52 -7.83 2.36
N MET A 362 -2.24 -8.44 1.42
CA MET A 362 -3.01 -7.72 0.41
C MET A 362 -4.47 -7.51 0.84
N MET A 363 -4.68 -7.21 2.11
CA MET A 363 -6.01 -7.11 2.75
C MET A 363 -7.00 -6.20 2.02
N MET A 364 -6.51 -5.19 1.25
CA MET A 364 -7.35 -4.30 0.45
C MET A 364 -7.94 -4.98 -0.79
N LEU A 365 -7.39 -6.13 -1.19
CA LEU A 365 -7.83 -6.91 -2.36
C LEU A 365 -8.63 -8.16 -1.97
N GLU A 366 -8.65 -8.52 -0.69
CA GLU A 366 -9.24 -9.74 -0.18
C GLU A 366 -10.75 -9.63 0.03
N LYS A 367 -11.44 -10.78 0.22
CA LYS A 367 -12.92 -10.89 0.19
C LYS A 367 -13.64 -9.94 1.14
N ASN A 368 -13.09 -9.73 2.34
CA ASN A 368 -13.66 -8.89 3.39
C ASN A 368 -12.97 -7.52 3.52
N SER A 369 -12.37 -7.01 2.44
CA SER A 369 -11.66 -5.71 2.40
C SER A 369 -12.49 -4.53 2.92
N ASP A 370 -13.82 -4.56 2.71
CA ASP A 370 -14.74 -3.51 3.16
C ASP A 370 -14.91 -3.48 4.67
N GLU A 371 -14.86 -4.62 5.37
CA GLU A 371 -14.88 -4.68 6.83
C GLU A 371 -13.67 -3.99 7.43
N ILE A 372 -12.50 -4.15 6.77
CA ILE A 372 -11.25 -3.50 7.18
C ILE A 372 -11.33 -1.99 6.95
N ALA A 373 -11.84 -1.58 5.79
CA ALA A 373 -12.07 -0.17 5.47
C ALA A 373 -13.05 0.48 6.47
N ALA A 374 -14.11 -0.25 6.86
CA ALA A 374 -15.06 0.20 7.88
C ALA A 374 -14.37 0.41 9.24
N ALA A 375 -13.50 -0.52 9.65
CA ALA A 375 -12.78 -0.38 10.92
C ALA A 375 -11.85 0.85 10.92
N MET A 376 -11.18 1.14 9.80
CA MET A 376 -10.36 2.35 9.64
C MET A 376 -11.21 3.62 9.67
N ILE A 377 -12.36 3.66 8.99
CA ILE A 377 -13.28 4.81 9.01
C ILE A 377 -13.80 5.05 10.41
N ASN A 378 -14.17 4.03 11.15
CA ASN A 378 -14.62 4.18 12.53
C ASN A 378 -13.55 4.85 13.41
N TRP A 379 -12.28 4.44 13.25
CA TRP A 379 -11.17 5.07 13.95
C TRP A 379 -10.98 6.54 13.52
N LEU A 380 -11.09 6.85 12.22
CA LEU A 380 -10.99 8.21 11.69
C LEU A 380 -12.13 9.10 12.24
N ASN A 381 -13.36 8.58 12.23
CA ASN A 381 -14.53 9.30 12.79
C ASN A 381 -14.37 9.60 14.27
N ASP A 382 -13.82 8.66 15.04
CA ASP A 382 -13.52 8.87 16.45
C ASP A 382 -12.39 9.89 16.66
N THR A 383 -11.36 9.84 15.80
CA THR A 383 -10.20 10.73 15.85
C THR A 383 -10.58 12.19 15.55
N PHE A 384 -11.48 12.40 14.59
CA PHE A 384 -11.90 13.73 14.13
C PHE A 384 -13.30 14.13 14.60
N ARG A 385 -13.80 13.48 15.66
CA ARG A 385 -15.11 13.79 16.22
C ARG A 385 -15.18 15.24 16.66
N GLY A 386 -16.13 15.99 16.07
CA GLY A 386 -16.34 17.42 16.37
C GLY A 386 -15.56 18.39 15.49
N GLU A 387 -14.72 17.91 14.58
CA GLU A 387 -14.12 18.79 13.58
C GLU A 387 -15.14 19.24 12.53
N ALA A 388 -14.99 20.49 12.06
CA ALA A 388 -15.90 21.07 11.09
C ALA A 388 -15.79 20.34 9.74
N LYS A 389 -16.95 20.00 9.16
CA LYS A 389 -17.02 19.51 7.78
C LYS A 389 -16.56 20.60 6.80
N PRO A 390 -16.01 20.25 5.63
CA PRO A 390 -15.63 21.26 4.64
C PRO A 390 -16.84 22.10 4.25
N THR A 391 -16.72 23.41 4.30
CA THR A 391 -17.67 24.33 3.65
C THR A 391 -17.47 24.22 2.14
N ARG A 392 -18.56 24.05 1.39
CA ARG A 392 -18.54 23.98 -0.09
C ARG A 392 -18.02 25.27 -0.73
#